data_d8bf3e970a3fac0d3b16555102af71ea
#
_entry.id   d8bf3e970a3fac0d3b16555102af71ea
#
_cell.length_a   1.000
_cell.length_b   1.000
_cell.length_c   1.000
_cell.angle_alpha   90.00
_cell.angle_beta   90.00
_cell.angle_gamma   90.00
#
_symmetry.space_group_name_H-M   'P 1'
#
loop_
_entity.id
_entity.type
_entity.pdbx_description
1 polymer ?
#
loop_
_entity_poly.entity_id
_entity_poly.type
_entity_poly.pdbx_seq_one_letter_code
_entity_poly.pdbx_strand_id
1 'polypeptide(L)'
;EGLADGTIEVIATDRAPHTAEEKLRGLARSAMGIVGLECAFPLLYRYLVLPGTIPFGRLVEAMALAPRRIFGLEGGVEPGDEADFTVLDLEAEYRLDPATFRSKGRATPFAAWPVRGRAVLTVVGGRVAYDGRN
;
A
#
# COMPACT_ATOMS: atom_id res chain seq x y z
N GLU A 1 5.32 13.85 12.21
CA GLU A 1 6.12 15.07 11.99
C GLU A 1 6.96 14.90 10.74
N GLY A 2 8.04 14.11 10.71
CA GLY A 2 8.96 14.00 9.58
C GLY A 2 8.34 13.61 8.22
N LEU A 3 7.24 12.86 8.21
CA LEU A 3 6.50 12.59 6.96
C LEU A 3 5.71 13.83 6.49
N ALA A 4 5.20 14.62 7.43
CA ALA A 4 4.41 15.81 7.11
C ALA A 4 5.28 16.97 6.61
N ASP A 5 6.44 17.17 7.20
CA ASP A 5 7.39 18.24 6.84
C ASP A 5 8.33 17.87 5.68
N GLY A 6 8.32 16.61 5.22
CA GLY A 6 9.11 16.13 4.10
C GLY A 6 10.49 15.58 4.47
N THR A 7 10.89 15.62 5.74
CA THR A 7 12.17 15.03 6.20
C THR A 7 12.23 13.53 5.90
N ILE A 8 11.10 12.82 6.00
CA ILE A 8 10.96 11.44 5.56
C ILE A 8 10.29 11.47 4.18
N GLU A 9 11.05 11.18 3.14
CA GLU A 9 10.59 11.32 1.76
C GLU A 9 9.73 10.15 1.28
N VAL A 10 10.00 8.92 1.73
CA VAL A 10 9.44 7.68 1.20
C VAL A 10 8.79 6.85 2.30
N ILE A 11 7.67 6.23 1.96
CA ILE A 11 7.04 5.16 2.74
C ILE A 11 7.31 3.83 2.04
N ALA A 12 8.04 2.94 2.70
CA ALA A 12 8.27 1.57 2.25
C ALA A 12 7.53 0.59 3.15
N THR A 13 6.98 -0.47 2.57
CA THR A 13 6.20 -1.46 3.33
C THR A 13 7.08 -2.51 4.00
N ASP A 14 8.33 -2.64 3.57
CA ASP A 14 9.26 -3.71 4.00
C ASP A 14 8.55 -5.09 4.02
N ARG A 15 7.85 -5.39 2.94
CA ARG A 15 7.01 -6.58 2.85
C ARG A 15 7.83 -7.86 3.02
N ALA A 16 7.67 -8.53 4.16
CA ALA A 16 8.32 -9.80 4.47
C ALA A 16 7.26 -10.87 4.80
N PRO A 17 6.65 -11.49 3.78
CA PRO A 17 5.64 -12.52 3.99
C PRO A 17 6.29 -13.84 4.43
N HIS A 18 5.70 -14.46 5.45
CA HIS A 18 6.11 -15.76 5.96
C HIS A 18 4.92 -16.71 6.03
N THR A 19 5.20 -18.00 6.06
CA THR A 19 4.18 -19.04 6.25
C THR A 19 3.59 -18.98 7.66
N ALA A 20 2.41 -19.57 7.83
CA ALA A 20 1.81 -19.69 9.16
C ALA A 20 2.70 -20.50 10.11
N GLU A 21 3.35 -21.56 9.60
CA GLU A 21 4.28 -22.37 10.39
C GLU A 21 5.45 -21.55 10.93
N GLU A 22 6.08 -20.72 10.09
CA GLU A 22 7.18 -19.84 10.50
C GLU A 22 6.75 -18.80 11.53
N LYS A 23 5.51 -18.31 11.43
CA LYS A 23 4.94 -17.31 12.35
C LYS A 23 4.46 -17.91 13.68
N LEU A 24 4.19 -19.21 13.77
CA LEU A 24 3.68 -19.88 14.97
C LEU A 24 4.76 -20.48 15.88
N ARG A 25 6.04 -20.20 15.62
CA ARG A 25 7.17 -20.74 16.38
C ARG A 25 7.41 -20.10 17.75
N GLY A 26 6.48 -19.26 18.19
CA GLY A 26 6.61 -18.48 19.44
C GLY A 26 7.51 -17.25 19.26
N LEU A 27 7.44 -16.31 20.22
CA LEU A 27 8.02 -14.97 20.09
C LEU A 27 9.52 -14.99 19.70
N ALA A 28 10.30 -15.87 20.31
CA ALA A 28 11.76 -15.91 20.11
C ALA A 28 12.20 -16.56 18.78
N ARG A 29 11.33 -17.35 18.13
CA ARG A 29 11.68 -18.13 16.92
C ARG A 29 10.78 -17.86 15.73
N SER A 30 9.77 -17.02 15.87
CA SER A 30 8.93 -16.57 14.74
C SER A 30 9.76 -15.74 13.77
N ALA A 31 9.57 -15.96 12.49
CA ALA A 31 10.18 -15.13 11.47
C ALA A 31 9.69 -13.67 11.59
N MET A 32 10.61 -12.73 11.49
CA MET A 32 10.32 -11.28 11.51
C MET A 32 9.65 -10.87 10.20
N GLY A 33 8.72 -9.93 10.28
CA GLY A 33 8.06 -9.36 9.11
C GLY A 33 6.56 -9.60 9.04
N ILE A 34 5.90 -8.78 8.22
CA ILE A 34 4.44 -8.79 8.00
C ILE A 34 4.11 -8.65 6.52
N VAL A 35 2.85 -8.92 6.16
CA VAL A 35 2.29 -8.57 4.86
C VAL A 35 1.84 -7.10 4.89
N GLY A 36 2.42 -6.26 4.02
CA GLY A 36 2.19 -4.81 4.00
C GLY A 36 1.57 -4.27 2.72
N LEU A 37 1.85 -4.86 1.54
CA LEU A 37 1.49 -4.28 0.25
C LEU A 37 -0.02 -4.03 0.08
N GLU A 38 -0.85 -4.95 0.51
CA GLU A 38 -2.30 -4.89 0.30
C GLU A 38 -3.04 -4.06 1.36
N CYS A 39 -2.37 -3.69 2.44
CA CYS A 39 -2.97 -2.90 3.51
C CYS A 39 -2.33 -1.51 3.71
N ALA A 40 -1.17 -1.24 3.11
CA ALA A 40 -0.45 0.02 3.32
C ALA A 40 -1.30 1.24 2.92
N PHE A 41 -1.77 1.31 1.68
CA PHE A 41 -2.55 2.45 1.21
C PHE A 41 -3.81 2.70 2.06
N PRO A 42 -4.74 1.74 2.24
CA PRO A 42 -5.97 2.00 2.99
C PRO A 42 -5.73 2.34 4.47
N LEU A 43 -4.70 1.79 5.10
CA LEU A 43 -4.31 2.15 6.46
C LEU A 43 -3.79 3.59 6.52
N LEU A 44 -2.84 3.94 5.68
CA LEU A 44 -2.24 5.28 5.68
C LEU A 44 -3.27 6.35 5.29
N TYR A 45 -4.13 6.06 4.33
CA TYR A 45 -5.23 6.95 3.97
C TYR A 45 -6.17 7.18 5.16
N ARG A 46 -6.65 6.08 5.79
CA ARG A 46 -7.57 6.17 6.93
C ARG A 46 -6.97 6.89 8.14
N TYR A 47 -5.72 6.58 8.49
CA TYR A 47 -5.15 7.00 9.78
C TYR A 47 -4.23 8.21 9.70
N LEU A 48 -3.79 8.62 8.52
CA LEU A 48 -2.96 9.81 8.35
C LEU A 48 -3.61 10.90 7.51
N VAL A 49 -4.30 10.52 6.42
CA VAL A 49 -4.89 11.53 5.52
C VAL A 49 -6.24 12.02 6.03
N LEU A 50 -7.17 11.11 6.36
CA LEU A 50 -8.50 11.51 6.81
C LEU A 50 -8.49 12.35 8.10
N PRO A 51 -7.61 12.09 9.09
CA PRO A 51 -7.46 12.97 10.25
C PRO A 51 -6.72 14.29 9.95
N GLY A 52 -6.20 14.48 8.74
CA GLY A 52 -5.46 15.67 8.36
C GLY A 52 -4.01 15.73 8.86
N THR A 53 -3.44 14.59 9.29
CA THR A 53 -2.02 14.52 9.70
C THR A 53 -1.08 14.81 8.53
N ILE A 54 -1.42 14.33 7.32
CA ILE A 54 -0.77 14.67 6.07
C ILE A 54 -1.83 14.90 4.99
N PRO A 55 -1.59 15.76 3.98
CA PRO A 55 -2.47 15.86 2.82
C PRO A 55 -2.36 14.61 1.94
N PHE A 56 -3.42 14.31 1.17
CA PHE A 56 -3.45 13.16 0.25
C PHE A 56 -2.30 13.19 -0.76
N GLY A 57 -1.99 14.37 -1.32
CA GLY A 57 -0.86 14.53 -2.24
C GLY A 57 0.48 14.10 -1.62
N ARG A 58 0.68 14.32 -0.29
CA ARG A 58 1.89 13.87 0.41
C ARG A 58 1.95 12.35 0.52
N LEU A 59 0.81 11.69 0.71
CA LEU A 59 0.76 10.23 0.70
C LEU A 59 1.14 9.67 -0.68
N VAL A 60 0.57 10.22 -1.76
CA VAL A 60 0.90 9.83 -3.14
C VAL A 60 2.38 10.07 -3.44
N GLU A 61 2.89 11.24 -3.05
CA GLU A 61 4.30 11.60 -3.19
C GLU A 61 5.21 10.55 -2.52
N ALA A 62 4.95 10.24 -1.25
CA ALA A 62 5.80 9.33 -0.46
C ALA A 62 5.70 7.85 -0.88
N MET A 63 4.56 7.41 -1.41
CA MET A 63 4.35 6.01 -1.80
C MET A 63 4.66 5.73 -3.27
N ALA A 64 4.60 6.74 -4.14
CA ALA A 64 4.71 6.54 -5.58
C ALA A 64 5.76 7.44 -6.24
N LEU A 65 5.62 8.77 -6.12
CA LEU A 65 6.42 9.69 -6.94
C LEU A 65 7.87 9.79 -6.47
N ALA A 66 8.10 9.94 -5.15
CA ALA A 66 9.45 10.02 -4.60
C ALA A 66 10.26 8.72 -4.83
N PRO A 67 9.71 7.51 -4.59
CA PRO A 67 10.39 6.29 -4.96
C PRO A 67 10.77 6.22 -6.45
N ARG A 68 9.87 6.60 -7.35
CA ARG A 68 10.17 6.61 -8.79
C ARG A 68 11.34 7.53 -9.12
N ARG A 69 11.37 8.74 -8.58
CA ARG A 69 12.48 9.69 -8.78
C ARG A 69 13.81 9.14 -8.24
N ILE A 70 13.80 8.56 -7.04
CA ILE A 70 15.00 8.01 -6.40
C ILE A 70 15.61 6.87 -7.22
N PHE A 71 14.77 6.01 -7.78
CA PHE A 71 15.20 4.87 -8.58
C PHE A 71 15.32 5.16 -10.08
N GLY A 72 15.09 6.40 -10.51
CA GLY A 72 15.16 6.77 -11.94
C GLY A 72 14.13 6.04 -12.81
N LEU A 73 12.94 5.73 -12.26
CA LEU A 73 11.87 5.09 -13.00
C LEU A 73 11.06 6.17 -13.73
N GLU A 74 10.98 6.03 -15.05
CA GLU A 74 10.15 6.88 -15.89
C GLU A 74 8.67 6.53 -15.76
N GLY A 75 7.81 7.40 -16.31
CA GLY A 75 6.37 7.22 -16.35
C GLY A 75 5.62 8.04 -15.31
N GLY A 76 4.37 8.22 -15.57
CA GLY A 76 3.44 9.05 -14.79
C GLY A 76 2.03 8.89 -15.34
N VAL A 77 1.26 9.97 -15.34
CA VAL A 77 -0.10 10.04 -15.87
C VAL A 77 -0.27 11.18 -16.88
N GLU A 78 0.84 11.70 -17.40
CA GLU A 78 0.81 12.75 -18.40
C GLU A 78 0.60 12.17 -19.81
N PRO A 79 0.01 12.94 -20.73
CA PRO A 79 -0.11 12.51 -22.12
C PRO A 79 1.26 12.22 -22.75
N GLY A 80 1.46 10.99 -23.18
CA GLY A 80 2.72 10.52 -23.78
C GLY A 80 3.49 9.57 -22.87
N ASP A 81 3.16 9.50 -21.61
CA ASP A 81 3.75 8.51 -20.70
C ASP A 81 3.29 7.09 -21.02
N GLU A 82 4.11 6.12 -20.67
CA GLU A 82 3.65 4.73 -20.60
C GLU A 82 2.58 4.61 -19.51
N ALA A 83 1.47 3.94 -19.83
CA ALA A 83 0.33 3.86 -18.93
C ALA A 83 0.60 2.91 -17.75
N ASP A 84 1.14 3.47 -16.68
CA ASP A 84 1.42 2.82 -15.40
C ASP A 84 0.70 3.58 -14.28
N PHE A 85 -0.53 3.17 -13.96
CA PHE A 85 -1.32 3.86 -12.96
C PHE A 85 -2.26 2.94 -12.18
N THR A 86 -2.73 3.43 -11.04
CA THR A 86 -3.76 2.79 -10.22
C THR A 86 -4.91 3.76 -9.99
N VAL A 87 -6.14 3.28 -10.22
CA VAL A 87 -7.37 4.01 -9.86
C VAL A 87 -7.81 3.59 -8.48
N LEU A 88 -8.09 4.57 -7.64
CA LEU A 88 -8.46 4.39 -6.25
C LEU A 88 -9.92 4.81 -6.03
N ASP A 89 -10.72 3.95 -5.38
CA ASP A 89 -11.98 4.34 -4.77
C ASP A 89 -11.70 4.80 -3.35
N LEU A 90 -11.76 6.11 -3.12
CA LEU A 90 -11.47 6.72 -1.83
C LEU A 90 -12.63 6.62 -0.83
N GLU A 91 -13.82 6.25 -1.29
CA GLU A 91 -15.02 6.13 -0.44
C GLU A 91 -15.25 4.72 0.09
N ALA A 92 -14.61 3.71 -0.49
CA ALA A 92 -14.77 2.31 -0.07
C ALA A 92 -14.36 2.10 1.39
N GLU A 93 -15.31 1.76 2.24
CA GLU A 93 -15.07 1.43 3.65
C GLU A 93 -15.20 -0.08 3.87
N TYR A 94 -14.22 -0.67 4.55
CA TYR A 94 -14.22 -2.10 4.84
C TYR A 94 -13.32 -2.43 6.04
N ARG A 95 -13.34 -3.69 6.46
CA ARG A 95 -12.38 -4.22 7.43
C ARG A 95 -11.35 -5.06 6.71
N LEU A 96 -10.07 -4.90 7.08
CA LEU A 96 -9.00 -5.69 6.51
C LEU A 96 -9.21 -7.17 6.86
N ASP A 97 -9.34 -7.98 5.82
CA ASP A 97 -9.42 -9.44 5.94
C ASP A 97 -8.19 -10.08 5.28
N PRO A 98 -7.24 -10.58 6.05
CA PRO A 98 -6.05 -11.23 5.50
C PRO A 98 -6.37 -12.47 4.64
N ALA A 99 -7.55 -13.09 4.79
CA ALA A 99 -7.95 -14.21 3.96
C ALA A 99 -8.16 -13.82 2.49
N THR A 100 -8.49 -12.56 2.22
CA THR A 100 -8.70 -12.03 0.87
C THR A 100 -7.42 -11.58 0.17
N PHE A 101 -6.28 -11.54 0.87
CA PHE A 101 -5.03 -11.08 0.29
C PHE A 101 -4.56 -12.01 -0.84
N ARG A 102 -4.01 -11.45 -1.90
CA ARG A 102 -3.35 -12.17 -2.99
C ARG A 102 -1.99 -12.72 -2.57
N SER A 103 -1.34 -12.09 -1.60
CA SER A 103 -0.13 -12.61 -0.95
C SER A 103 -0.38 -13.99 -0.37
N LYS A 104 0.58 -14.90 -0.49
CA LYS A 104 0.51 -16.22 0.18
C LYS A 104 0.62 -16.12 1.70
N GLY A 105 1.44 -15.18 2.20
CA GLY A 105 1.49 -14.85 3.63
C GLY A 105 0.23 -14.11 4.08
N ARG A 106 -0.20 -14.34 5.32
CA ARG A 106 -1.40 -13.75 5.92
C ARG A 106 -1.12 -12.99 7.21
N ALA A 107 0.13 -13.01 7.67
CA ALA A 107 0.50 -12.41 8.95
C ALA A 107 0.50 -10.89 8.86
N THR A 108 -0.44 -10.26 9.55
CA THR A 108 -0.54 -8.82 9.70
C THR A 108 -1.17 -8.48 11.05
N PRO A 109 -0.69 -7.44 11.76
CA PRO A 109 -1.33 -6.97 12.99
C PRO A 109 -2.62 -6.19 12.73
N PHE A 110 -2.92 -5.88 11.48
CA PHE A 110 -4.03 -5.02 11.08
C PHE A 110 -5.31 -5.79 10.72
N ALA A 111 -5.36 -7.10 10.98
CA ALA A 111 -6.56 -7.89 10.74
C ALA A 111 -7.79 -7.27 11.44
N ALA A 112 -8.91 -7.19 10.73
CA ALA A 112 -10.17 -6.58 11.17
C ALA A 112 -10.12 -5.06 11.45
N TRP A 113 -9.00 -4.38 11.21
CA TRP A 113 -8.96 -2.92 11.33
C TRP A 113 -9.88 -2.27 10.29
N PRO A 114 -10.68 -1.28 10.70
CA PRO A 114 -11.49 -0.51 9.76
C PRO A 114 -10.58 0.37 8.92
N VAL A 115 -10.75 0.32 7.61
CA VAL A 115 -9.96 1.10 6.66
C VAL A 115 -10.87 1.76 5.62
N ARG A 116 -10.31 2.72 4.89
CA ARG A 116 -10.99 3.41 3.80
C ARG A 116 -10.03 3.59 2.63
N GLY A 117 -10.57 3.49 1.42
CA GLY A 117 -9.80 3.58 0.19
C GLY A 117 -9.33 2.21 -0.32
N ARG A 118 -9.57 1.95 -1.60
CA ARG A 118 -9.22 0.68 -2.25
C ARG A 118 -8.76 0.91 -3.69
N ALA A 119 -7.76 0.15 -4.15
CA ALA A 119 -7.46 0.06 -5.57
C ALA A 119 -8.59 -0.69 -6.29
N VAL A 120 -9.12 -0.09 -7.35
CA VAL A 120 -10.19 -0.68 -8.16
C VAL A 120 -9.73 -1.03 -9.58
N LEU A 121 -8.63 -0.42 -10.05
CA LEU A 121 -8.02 -0.76 -11.32
C LEU A 121 -6.52 -0.52 -11.22
N THR A 122 -5.71 -1.41 -11.79
CA THR A 122 -4.27 -1.19 -11.98
C THR A 122 -3.90 -1.50 -13.42
N VAL A 123 -3.20 -0.57 -14.06
CA VAL A 123 -2.66 -0.69 -15.40
C VAL A 123 -1.14 -0.66 -15.31
N VAL A 124 -0.48 -1.57 -16.03
CA VAL A 124 0.98 -1.68 -16.11
C VAL A 124 1.37 -1.90 -17.56
N GLY A 125 2.24 -1.06 -18.08
CA GLY A 125 2.67 -1.13 -19.50
C GLY A 125 1.48 -1.07 -20.46
N GLY A 126 0.47 -0.25 -20.18
CA GLY A 126 -0.75 -0.14 -20.99
C GLY A 126 -1.72 -1.32 -20.88
N ARG A 127 -1.46 -2.30 -20.00
CA ARG A 127 -2.31 -3.49 -19.83
C ARG A 127 -2.98 -3.50 -18.45
N VAL A 128 -4.25 -3.90 -18.42
CA VAL A 128 -4.97 -4.08 -17.15
C VAL A 128 -4.37 -5.27 -16.41
N ALA A 129 -3.67 -4.99 -15.31
CA ALA A 129 -3.09 -5.99 -14.42
C ALA A 129 -4.06 -6.42 -13.31
N TYR A 130 -4.97 -5.52 -12.91
CA TYR A 130 -5.99 -5.77 -11.91
C TYR A 130 -7.25 -4.98 -12.24
N ASP A 131 -8.41 -5.64 -12.16
CA ASP A 131 -9.72 -5.03 -12.21
C ASP A 131 -10.56 -5.54 -11.03
N GLY A 132 -10.87 -4.68 -10.09
CA GLY A 132 -11.65 -4.95 -8.88
C GLY A 132 -13.00 -4.22 -8.86
N ARG A 133 -13.49 -3.77 -10.03
CA ARG A 133 -14.75 -3.04 -10.18
C ARG A 133 -15.98 -3.98 -10.25
N ASN A 134 -15.74 -5.29 -10.35
CA ASN A 134 -16.80 -6.33 -10.39
C ASN A 134 -17.03 -6.94 -9.01
#